data_a45686b5a9dab95ee26bd9a61effcf20
#
_entry.id   a45686b5a9dab95ee26bd9a61effcf20
#
_cell.length_a   1.000
_cell.length_b   1.000
_cell.length_c   1.000
_cell.angle_alpha   90.00
_cell.angle_beta   90.00
_cell.angle_gamma   90.00
#
_symmetry.space_group_name_H-M   'P 1'
#
loop_
_entity.id
_entity.type
_entity.pdbx_description
1 polymer ?
#
loop_
_entity_poly.entity_id
_entity_poly.type
_entity_poly.pdbx_seq_one_letter_code
_entity_poly.pdbx_strand_id
1 'polypeptide(L)'
;MSDTPEWGKRRLLSGAAALGVAGAMAAPRAAMAQLLDTGIDANSVLAKVRKGGSLQVGFAQTPVWFYKDPKTGDLAGIYKDLCDTLATDLEMKVEWHEVTFANATVGLRKGDFDLFGSSAVYTVPRAVSCDFVGPLWSKGSLAIVRKEDAGKYKTIADLNSPDVTFSVNAGASEEQRMPLLFPKAKIMAVAGQQAMAAEPVRTGRATVYVTGDADAIALAKRNAAWAHIVDQEHPFDKRPNTWMIRYGDAAWQRFLAAWSSYIVVNGEVQRLYDKYMSELG
;
A
#
# COMPACT_ATOMS: atom_id res chain seq x y z
N MET A 1 -17.11 -47.83 31.51
CA MET A 1 -18.59 -47.74 31.33
C MET A 1 -18.83 -46.34 30.87
N SER A 2 -18.97 -46.22 29.56
CA SER A 2 -19.12 -44.92 28.84
C SER A 2 -20.31 -45.08 27.92
N ASP A 3 -21.38 -44.39 28.23
CA ASP A 3 -22.57 -44.34 27.37
C ASP A 3 -22.43 -43.20 26.37
N THR A 4 -22.42 -43.55 25.09
CA THR A 4 -22.63 -42.64 23.99
C THR A 4 -24.06 -42.75 23.47
N PRO A 5 -24.79 -41.67 23.27
CA PRO A 5 -26.17 -41.78 22.72
C PRO A 5 -26.13 -41.91 21.18
N GLU A 6 -26.76 -42.98 20.72
CA GLU A 6 -27.08 -43.21 19.29
C GLU A 6 -28.22 -42.30 18.82
N TRP A 7 -27.98 -41.56 17.73
CA TRP A 7 -29.05 -40.84 17.01
C TRP A 7 -29.56 -41.68 15.85
N GLY A 8 -30.83 -42.04 15.97
CA GLY A 8 -31.53 -42.96 15.10
C GLY A 8 -31.68 -42.55 13.65
N LYS A 9 -31.45 -43.50 12.78
CA LYS A 9 -31.73 -43.49 11.34
C LYS A 9 -33.23 -43.26 11.07
N ARG A 10 -33.60 -42.13 10.48
CA ARG A 10 -34.90 -41.96 9.82
C ARG A 10 -34.74 -42.16 8.32
N ARG A 11 -35.41 -43.18 7.80
CA ARG A 11 -35.58 -43.45 6.37
C ARG A 11 -36.30 -42.31 5.71
N LEU A 12 -35.73 -41.76 4.66
CA LEU A 12 -36.39 -40.86 3.72
C LEU A 12 -36.98 -41.69 2.58
N LEU A 13 -38.27 -41.57 2.44
CA LEU A 13 -39.05 -42.10 1.34
C LEU A 13 -38.71 -41.39 0.03
N SER A 14 -38.41 -42.19 -0.97
CA SER A 14 -38.23 -41.82 -2.36
C SER A 14 -39.51 -41.27 -2.97
N GLY A 15 -39.48 -40.04 -3.46
CA GLY A 15 -40.51 -39.46 -4.32
C GLY A 15 -39.78 -38.66 -5.41
N ALA A 16 -39.73 -39.25 -6.60
CA ALA A 16 -39.20 -38.61 -7.79
C ALA A 16 -40.16 -37.53 -8.29
N ALA A 17 -39.69 -36.28 -8.37
CA ALA A 17 -40.23 -35.28 -9.26
C ALA A 17 -39.04 -34.50 -9.84
N ALA A 18 -38.57 -34.95 -10.99
CA ALA A 18 -37.69 -34.20 -11.85
C ALA A 18 -38.47 -33.07 -12.49
N LEU A 19 -38.39 -31.86 -11.95
CA LEU A 19 -38.75 -30.63 -12.65
C LEU A 19 -37.50 -29.79 -12.74
N GLY A 20 -37.14 -29.49 -13.99
CA GLY A 20 -35.94 -28.79 -14.38
C GLY A 20 -35.76 -27.44 -13.69
N VAL A 21 -34.63 -27.27 -13.02
CA VAL A 21 -34.08 -25.98 -12.60
C VAL A 21 -32.76 -25.81 -13.32
N ALA A 22 -32.84 -25.72 -14.64
CA ALA A 22 -31.80 -25.15 -15.48
C ALA A 22 -32.27 -23.73 -15.83
N GLY A 23 -32.01 -22.75 -14.97
CA GLY A 23 -32.43 -21.38 -15.29
C GLY A 23 -32.36 -20.36 -14.15
N ALA A 24 -31.45 -20.50 -13.17
CA ALA A 24 -31.39 -19.52 -12.08
C ALA A 24 -29.99 -19.32 -11.53
N MET A 25 -28.97 -19.18 -12.40
CA MET A 25 -27.62 -18.78 -12.01
C MET A 25 -27.14 -17.57 -12.81
N ALA A 26 -28.04 -16.76 -13.27
CA ALA A 26 -27.80 -15.41 -13.72
C ALA A 26 -28.88 -14.54 -13.10
N ALA A 27 -28.86 -14.37 -11.79
CA ALA A 27 -29.54 -13.22 -11.19
C ALA A 27 -28.87 -11.99 -11.75
N PRO A 28 -29.60 -11.21 -12.58
CA PRO A 28 -28.94 -10.23 -13.40
C PRO A 28 -28.33 -9.15 -12.50
N ARG A 29 -27.13 -8.68 -12.84
CA ARG A 29 -26.52 -7.44 -12.34
C ARG A 29 -27.56 -6.32 -12.15
N ALA A 30 -28.58 -6.27 -12.97
CA ALA A 30 -29.73 -5.37 -12.88
C ALA A 30 -30.59 -5.57 -11.62
N ALA A 31 -30.78 -6.79 -11.13
CA ALA A 31 -31.56 -7.04 -9.91
C ALA A 31 -30.79 -6.67 -8.64
N MET A 32 -29.47 -6.90 -8.62
CA MET A 32 -28.59 -6.38 -7.58
C MET A 32 -28.51 -4.85 -7.64
N ALA A 33 -28.48 -4.24 -8.81
CA ALA A 33 -28.49 -2.80 -8.98
C ALA A 33 -29.78 -2.14 -8.45
N GLN A 34 -30.93 -2.77 -8.61
CA GLN A 34 -32.22 -2.27 -8.09
C GLN A 34 -32.36 -2.40 -6.57
N LEU A 35 -31.80 -3.45 -5.96
CA LEU A 35 -31.74 -3.59 -4.49
C LEU A 35 -30.81 -2.58 -3.84
N LEU A 36 -30.02 -1.87 -4.62
CA LEU A 36 -28.93 -1.02 -4.21
C LEU A 36 -29.11 0.47 -4.58
N ASP A 37 -30.34 0.90 -4.88
CA ASP A 37 -30.67 2.34 -4.93
C ASP A 37 -30.66 2.92 -3.50
N THR A 38 -29.47 2.92 -2.92
CA THR A 38 -29.20 3.24 -1.51
C THR A 38 -28.71 4.67 -1.33
N GLY A 39 -29.10 5.60 -2.23
CA GLY A 39 -28.71 7.00 -2.08
C GLY A 39 -27.20 7.24 -2.17
N ILE A 40 -26.45 6.39 -2.90
CA ILE A 40 -25.04 6.67 -3.19
C ILE A 40 -24.97 7.81 -4.18
N ASP A 41 -24.18 8.83 -3.85
CA ASP A 41 -23.88 9.94 -4.76
C ASP A 41 -23.44 9.40 -6.13
N ALA A 42 -24.06 9.90 -7.19
CA ALA A 42 -23.75 9.49 -8.57
C ALA A 42 -22.28 9.78 -8.96
N ASN A 43 -21.63 10.72 -8.28
CA ASN A 43 -20.22 11.06 -8.45
C ASN A 43 -19.27 10.20 -7.61
N SER A 44 -19.80 9.31 -6.74
CA SER A 44 -18.97 8.39 -5.99
C SER A 44 -18.31 7.36 -6.92
N VAL A 45 -17.05 7.04 -6.63
CA VAL A 45 -16.35 5.91 -7.30
C VAL A 45 -17.13 4.61 -7.13
N LEU A 46 -17.78 4.39 -5.98
CA LEU A 46 -18.61 3.19 -5.76
C LEU A 46 -19.80 3.14 -6.73
N ALA A 47 -20.39 4.28 -7.11
CA ALA A 47 -21.43 4.32 -8.14
C ALA A 47 -20.87 3.99 -9.54
N LYS A 48 -19.64 4.42 -9.85
CA LYS A 48 -18.90 4.05 -11.07
C LYS A 48 -18.63 2.54 -11.11
N VAL A 49 -18.14 1.97 -10.00
CA VAL A 49 -17.89 0.52 -9.85
C VAL A 49 -19.14 -0.30 -10.19
N ARG A 50 -20.31 0.10 -9.70
CA ARG A 50 -21.59 -0.59 -9.99
C ARG A 50 -21.97 -0.59 -11.46
N LYS A 51 -21.59 0.43 -12.21
CA LYS A 51 -21.86 0.53 -13.65
C LYS A 51 -20.90 -0.33 -14.47
N GLY A 52 -19.84 -0.83 -13.87
CA GLY A 52 -18.73 -1.50 -14.53
C GLY A 52 -17.76 -0.51 -15.19
N GLY A 53 -16.67 -1.03 -15.73
CA GLY A 53 -15.63 -0.23 -16.37
C GLY A 53 -14.24 -0.58 -15.84
N SER A 54 -13.34 0.41 -15.77
CA SER A 54 -12.00 0.26 -15.22
C SER A 54 -11.83 1.05 -13.92
N LEU A 55 -11.07 0.47 -13.00
CA LEU A 55 -10.59 1.15 -11.79
C LEU A 55 -9.33 1.93 -12.16
N GLN A 56 -9.36 3.25 -12.01
CA GLN A 56 -8.23 4.11 -12.27
C GLN A 56 -7.35 4.15 -11.01
N VAL A 57 -6.11 3.65 -11.09
CA VAL A 57 -5.20 3.56 -9.94
C VAL A 57 -3.94 4.38 -10.18
N GLY A 58 -3.77 5.44 -9.38
CA GLY A 58 -2.53 6.19 -9.32
C GLY A 58 -1.49 5.45 -8.47
N PHE A 59 -0.22 5.48 -8.88
CA PHE A 59 0.85 4.89 -8.10
C PHE A 59 2.16 5.69 -8.21
N ALA A 60 2.96 5.63 -7.13
CA ALA A 60 4.35 6.06 -7.16
C ALA A 60 5.24 4.83 -6.95
N GLN A 61 6.34 4.74 -7.69
CA GLN A 61 7.25 3.61 -7.53
C GLN A 61 7.94 3.63 -6.18
N THR A 62 7.78 2.52 -5.46
CA THR A 62 8.44 2.22 -4.19
C THR A 62 8.93 0.78 -4.23
N PRO A 63 10.19 0.49 -3.95
CA PRO A 63 10.70 -0.88 -3.93
C PRO A 63 9.81 -1.79 -3.08
N VAL A 64 9.64 -3.04 -3.48
CA VAL A 64 8.80 -4.06 -2.83
C VAL A 64 7.29 -3.77 -2.86
N TRP A 65 6.85 -2.53 -2.66
CA TRP A 65 5.42 -2.19 -2.56
C TRP A 65 4.75 -1.99 -3.92
N PHE A 66 5.39 -1.22 -4.80
CA PHE A 66 4.88 -0.95 -6.14
C PHE A 66 6.03 -0.48 -7.05
N TYR A 67 6.42 -1.27 -8.04
CA TYR A 67 7.57 -0.96 -8.88
C TYR A 67 7.40 -1.53 -10.30
N LYS A 68 8.21 -1.06 -11.23
CA LYS A 68 8.43 -1.71 -12.52
C LYS A 68 9.59 -2.69 -12.39
N ASP A 69 9.36 -3.95 -12.75
CA ASP A 69 10.42 -4.94 -12.81
C ASP A 69 11.47 -4.49 -13.86
N PRO A 70 12.74 -4.33 -13.48
CA PRO A 70 13.77 -3.83 -14.39
C PRO A 70 14.10 -4.80 -15.54
N LYS A 71 13.70 -6.06 -15.43
CA LYS A 71 13.96 -7.09 -16.44
C LYS A 71 12.83 -7.19 -17.47
N THR A 72 11.59 -7.15 -17.01
CA THR A 72 10.40 -7.35 -17.85
C THR A 72 9.69 -6.03 -18.21
N GLY A 73 9.86 -5.00 -17.40
CA GLY A 73 9.12 -3.74 -17.51
C GLY A 73 7.71 -3.79 -16.91
N ASP A 74 7.28 -4.96 -16.42
CA ASP A 74 5.95 -5.15 -15.85
C ASP A 74 5.83 -4.49 -14.48
N LEU A 75 4.61 -4.12 -14.12
CA LEU A 75 4.30 -3.64 -12.77
C LEU A 75 4.24 -4.82 -11.80
N ALA A 76 4.88 -4.67 -10.65
CA ALA A 76 4.95 -5.68 -9.61
C ALA A 76 4.95 -5.01 -8.21
N GLY A 77 4.77 -5.82 -7.17
CA GLY A 77 4.86 -5.36 -5.79
C GLY A 77 3.61 -5.66 -4.98
N ILE A 78 3.74 -5.60 -3.66
CA ILE A 78 2.70 -5.97 -2.71
C ILE A 78 1.40 -5.21 -2.99
N TYR A 79 1.47 -3.89 -3.15
CA TYR A 79 0.27 -3.08 -3.38
C TYR A 79 -0.22 -3.12 -4.81
N LYS A 80 0.64 -3.44 -5.77
CA LYS A 80 0.18 -3.77 -7.13
C LYS A 80 -0.71 -5.01 -7.09
N ASP A 81 -0.27 -6.09 -6.44
CA ASP A 81 -1.03 -7.33 -6.32
C ASP A 81 -2.34 -7.11 -5.51
N LEU A 82 -2.31 -6.29 -4.45
CA LEU A 82 -3.53 -5.93 -3.71
C LEU A 82 -4.52 -5.12 -4.56
N CYS A 83 -4.05 -4.23 -5.43
CA CYS A 83 -4.94 -3.51 -6.35
C CYS A 83 -5.55 -4.44 -7.39
N ASP A 84 -4.81 -5.44 -7.87
CA ASP A 84 -5.35 -6.48 -8.75
C ASP A 84 -6.40 -7.33 -8.04
N THR A 85 -6.16 -7.70 -6.77
CA THR A 85 -7.14 -8.42 -5.94
C THR A 85 -8.42 -7.58 -5.80
N LEU A 86 -8.30 -6.30 -5.46
CA LEU A 86 -9.44 -5.39 -5.36
C LEU A 86 -10.22 -5.31 -6.69
N ALA A 87 -9.51 -5.16 -7.80
CA ALA A 87 -10.14 -5.08 -9.11
C ALA A 87 -10.83 -6.40 -9.50
N THR A 88 -10.23 -7.54 -9.15
CA THR A 88 -10.84 -8.87 -9.34
C THR A 88 -12.12 -9.02 -8.53
N ASP A 89 -12.10 -8.63 -7.25
CA ASP A 89 -13.27 -8.66 -6.37
C ASP A 89 -14.40 -7.75 -6.87
N LEU A 90 -14.05 -6.67 -7.56
CA LEU A 90 -14.98 -5.73 -8.18
C LEU A 90 -15.38 -6.10 -9.62
N GLU A 91 -14.84 -7.19 -10.18
CA GLU A 91 -14.98 -7.58 -11.59
C GLU A 91 -14.62 -6.44 -12.56
N MET A 92 -13.57 -5.69 -12.27
CA MET A 92 -13.09 -4.54 -13.04
C MET A 92 -11.69 -4.80 -13.62
N LYS A 93 -11.35 -4.05 -14.67
CA LYS A 93 -9.96 -3.91 -15.13
C LYS A 93 -9.29 -2.76 -14.39
N VAL A 94 -7.96 -2.81 -14.29
CA VAL A 94 -7.17 -1.69 -13.73
C VAL A 94 -6.53 -0.91 -14.88
N GLU A 95 -6.60 0.42 -14.77
CA GLU A 95 -5.79 1.35 -15.55
C GLU A 95 -4.81 2.06 -14.62
N TRP A 96 -3.53 2.01 -14.96
CA TRP A 96 -2.43 2.45 -14.10
C TRP A 96 -1.93 3.83 -14.48
N HIS A 97 -1.83 4.73 -13.50
CA HIS A 97 -1.35 6.11 -13.66
C HIS A 97 -0.11 6.34 -12.79
N GLU A 98 1.06 6.38 -13.41
CA GLU A 98 2.29 6.66 -12.68
C GLU A 98 2.40 8.15 -12.31
N VAL A 99 2.59 8.43 -11.02
CA VAL A 99 2.75 9.78 -10.47
C VAL A 99 3.88 9.81 -9.45
N THR A 100 4.21 10.98 -8.93
CA THR A 100 5.09 11.13 -7.77
C THR A 100 4.27 11.33 -6.49
N PHE A 101 4.86 11.12 -5.32
CA PHE A 101 4.21 11.42 -4.03
C PHE A 101 3.73 12.87 -3.93
N ALA A 102 4.49 13.81 -4.50
CA ALA A 102 4.14 15.23 -4.52
C ALA A 102 2.86 15.51 -5.32
N ASN A 103 2.59 14.72 -6.37
CA ASN A 103 1.44 14.91 -7.25
C ASN A 103 0.23 14.03 -6.90
N ALA A 104 0.38 13.06 -5.99
CA ALA A 104 -0.66 12.08 -5.68
C ALA A 104 -1.98 12.73 -5.22
N THR A 105 -1.93 13.67 -4.27
CA THR A 105 -3.15 14.35 -3.76
C THR A 105 -3.78 15.27 -4.79
N VAL A 106 -2.98 15.85 -5.68
CA VAL A 106 -3.48 16.71 -6.78
C VAL A 106 -4.25 15.86 -7.79
N GLY A 107 -3.72 14.72 -8.19
CA GLY A 107 -4.40 13.79 -9.10
C GLY A 107 -5.71 13.26 -8.53
N LEU A 108 -5.74 12.88 -7.25
CA LEU A 108 -6.98 12.47 -6.56
C LEU A 108 -8.05 13.57 -6.58
N ARG A 109 -7.68 14.82 -6.28
CA ARG A 109 -8.63 15.95 -6.29
C ARG A 109 -9.18 16.26 -7.67
N LYS A 110 -8.36 16.11 -8.72
CA LYS A 110 -8.79 16.28 -10.12
C LYS A 110 -9.65 15.13 -10.63
N GLY A 111 -9.60 13.96 -9.97
CA GLY A 111 -10.25 12.74 -10.44
C GLY A 111 -9.47 12.06 -11.56
N ASP A 112 -8.16 12.30 -11.65
CA ASP A 112 -7.28 11.64 -12.63
C ASP A 112 -7.21 10.13 -12.35
N PHE A 113 -7.45 9.72 -11.10
CA PHE A 113 -7.60 8.32 -10.67
C PHE A 113 -8.52 8.20 -9.45
N ASP A 114 -9.08 7.02 -9.26
CA ASP A 114 -10.08 6.69 -8.23
C ASP A 114 -9.44 6.37 -6.88
N LEU A 115 -8.20 5.87 -6.92
CA LEU A 115 -7.45 5.36 -5.79
C LEU A 115 -5.95 5.65 -6.02
N PHE A 116 -5.26 6.17 -5.02
CA PHE A 116 -3.80 6.09 -4.97
C PHE A 116 -3.42 4.81 -4.25
N GLY A 117 -3.12 3.77 -5.04
CA GLY A 117 -2.90 2.39 -4.60
C GLY A 117 -1.46 2.08 -4.18
N SER A 118 -0.64 3.11 -3.94
CA SER A 118 0.74 2.93 -3.51
C SER A 118 0.90 3.11 -2.01
N SER A 119 2.10 2.80 -1.49
CA SER A 119 2.43 2.90 -0.06
C SER A 119 2.35 4.35 0.44
N ALA A 120 1.20 4.76 0.95
CA ALA A 120 0.98 6.09 1.52
C ALA A 120 0.96 6.05 3.05
N VAL A 121 1.72 6.94 3.67
CA VAL A 121 1.68 7.14 5.12
C VAL A 121 0.85 8.39 5.43
N TYR A 122 0.04 8.31 6.51
CA TYR A 122 -0.73 9.44 6.98
C TYR A 122 0.17 10.63 7.32
N THR A 123 -0.22 11.81 6.82
CA THR A 123 0.32 13.11 7.24
C THR A 123 -0.81 14.14 7.33
N VAL A 124 -0.69 15.11 8.23
CA VAL A 124 -1.73 16.15 8.40
C VAL A 124 -2.00 16.91 7.09
N PRO A 125 -0.99 17.38 6.32
CA PRO A 125 -1.24 18.07 5.07
C PRO A 125 -1.97 17.21 4.01
N ARG A 126 -1.75 15.90 4.01
CA ARG A 126 -2.50 14.99 3.12
C ARG A 126 -3.94 14.81 3.61
N ALA A 127 -4.14 14.66 4.94
CA ALA A 127 -5.45 14.40 5.52
C ALA A 127 -6.45 15.54 5.35
N VAL A 128 -5.99 16.77 5.14
CA VAL A 128 -6.87 17.90 4.78
C VAL A 128 -7.19 17.95 3.27
N SER A 129 -6.60 17.08 2.47
CA SER A 129 -6.70 17.10 1.00
C SER A 129 -7.21 15.80 0.39
N CYS A 130 -7.16 14.69 1.12
CA CYS A 130 -7.63 13.38 0.70
C CYS A 130 -8.08 12.56 1.93
N ASP A 131 -8.86 11.51 1.68
CA ASP A 131 -9.20 10.51 2.69
C ASP A 131 -8.23 9.32 2.63
N PHE A 132 -8.07 8.65 3.78
CA PHE A 132 -7.21 7.48 3.92
C PHE A 132 -8.02 6.21 4.09
N VAL A 133 -7.49 5.11 3.58
CA VAL A 133 -8.06 3.75 3.68
C VAL A 133 -7.02 2.80 4.28
N GLY A 134 -7.43 1.98 5.20
CA GLY A 134 -6.58 1.06 5.94
C GLY A 134 -6.57 1.36 7.43
N PRO A 135 -5.55 0.96 8.21
CA PRO A 135 -4.20 0.56 7.74
C PRO A 135 -4.18 -0.80 7.06
N LEU A 136 -3.40 -0.89 5.98
CA LEU A 136 -3.10 -2.16 5.30
C LEU A 136 -1.88 -2.84 5.90
N TRP A 137 -0.94 -2.06 6.43
CA TRP A 137 0.31 -2.51 7.02
C TRP A 137 0.81 -1.55 8.10
N SER A 138 1.74 -2.00 8.94
CA SER A 138 2.51 -1.13 9.83
C SER A 138 3.93 -1.02 9.27
N LYS A 139 4.34 0.18 8.90
CA LYS A 139 5.62 0.47 8.29
C LYS A 139 6.51 1.25 9.24
N GLY A 140 7.72 0.76 9.51
CA GLY A 140 8.79 1.48 10.17
C GLY A 140 9.66 2.25 9.17
N SER A 141 10.59 3.07 9.65
CA SER A 141 11.61 3.72 8.86
C SER A 141 12.99 3.14 9.21
N LEU A 142 13.87 3.03 8.21
CA LEU A 142 15.27 2.70 8.39
C LEU A 142 16.15 3.75 7.72
N ALA A 143 17.34 3.93 8.29
CA ALA A 143 18.33 4.88 7.82
C ALA A 143 19.47 4.16 7.10
N ILE A 144 19.80 4.61 5.89
CA ILE A 144 20.88 4.07 5.07
C ILE A 144 22.00 5.10 4.98
N VAL A 145 23.20 4.69 5.34
CA VAL A 145 24.45 5.46 5.21
C VAL A 145 25.41 4.73 4.27
N ARG A 146 26.52 5.36 3.89
CA ARG A 146 27.59 4.64 3.19
C ARG A 146 28.29 3.68 4.14
N LYS A 147 28.78 2.56 3.62
CA LYS A 147 29.53 1.55 4.39
C LYS A 147 30.75 2.15 5.11
N GLU A 148 31.42 3.10 4.49
CA GLU A 148 32.57 3.80 5.08
C GLU A 148 32.20 4.61 6.32
N ASP A 149 30.93 5.04 6.42
CA ASP A 149 30.40 5.81 7.56
C ASP A 149 29.75 4.92 8.64
N ALA A 150 29.64 3.60 8.43
CA ALA A 150 28.96 2.68 9.36
C ALA A 150 29.52 2.69 10.78
N GLY A 151 30.85 2.90 10.92
CA GLY A 151 31.50 3.02 12.23
C GLY A 151 31.17 4.30 12.98
N LYS A 152 30.75 5.35 12.28
CA LYS A 152 30.39 6.67 12.82
C LYS A 152 28.96 6.73 13.33
N TYR A 153 28.02 6.03 12.66
CA TYR A 153 26.60 6.04 12.98
C TYR A 153 26.15 4.62 13.38
N LYS A 154 26.13 4.35 14.68
CA LYS A 154 25.77 3.03 15.23
C LYS A 154 24.31 2.93 15.63
N THR A 155 23.74 4.04 16.04
CA THR A 155 22.36 4.16 16.48
C THR A 155 21.64 5.27 15.73
N ILE A 156 20.32 5.23 15.72
CA ILE A 156 19.49 6.29 15.13
C ILE A 156 19.72 7.65 15.81
N ALA A 157 20.06 7.66 17.12
CA ALA A 157 20.33 8.88 17.85
C ALA A 157 21.58 9.63 17.34
N ASP A 158 22.59 8.91 16.83
CA ASP A 158 23.82 9.50 16.28
C ASP A 158 23.54 10.38 15.05
N LEU A 159 22.40 10.20 14.41
CA LEU A 159 22.00 10.96 13.23
C LEU A 159 21.45 12.36 13.57
N ASN A 160 21.17 12.68 14.85
CA ASN A 160 20.68 14.00 15.25
C ASN A 160 21.82 14.99 15.51
N SER A 161 22.54 15.33 14.45
CA SER A 161 23.72 16.23 14.48
C SER A 161 23.65 17.27 13.37
N PRO A 162 24.18 18.50 13.58
CA PRO A 162 24.24 19.55 12.56
C PRO A 162 25.13 19.18 11.35
N ASP A 163 25.99 18.17 11.48
CA ASP A 163 26.83 17.65 10.41
C ASP A 163 26.11 16.60 9.55
N VAL A 164 24.93 16.16 9.97
CA VAL A 164 24.13 15.17 9.24
C VAL A 164 23.15 15.86 8.31
N THR A 165 23.11 15.38 7.07
CA THR A 165 22.12 15.77 6.07
C THR A 165 21.30 14.55 5.68
N PHE A 166 20.01 14.59 5.97
CA PHE A 166 19.04 13.59 5.51
C PHE A 166 18.65 13.87 4.07
N SER A 167 18.82 12.89 3.21
CA SER A 167 18.20 12.85 1.90
C SER A 167 16.83 12.18 2.01
N VAL A 168 15.79 12.83 1.54
CA VAL A 168 14.41 12.34 1.58
C VAL A 168 13.72 12.58 0.24
N ASN A 169 12.74 11.76 -0.12
CA ASN A 169 11.98 12.00 -1.34
C ASN A 169 10.99 13.16 -1.14
N ALA A 170 10.99 14.11 -2.08
CA ALA A 170 10.10 15.26 -2.04
C ALA A 170 8.62 14.84 -2.09
N GLY A 171 7.80 15.39 -1.19
CA GLY A 171 6.39 15.04 -1.01
C GLY A 171 6.15 13.72 -0.26
N ALA A 172 7.20 12.96 0.10
CA ALA A 172 7.06 11.81 0.97
C ALA A 172 6.87 12.21 2.44
N SER A 173 6.43 11.28 3.26
CA SER A 173 6.18 11.53 4.68
C SER A 173 7.46 11.86 5.46
N GLU A 174 8.59 11.34 5.03
CA GLU A 174 9.91 11.53 5.62
C GLU A 174 10.34 13.00 5.57
N GLU A 175 9.99 13.74 4.50
CA GLU A 175 10.29 15.17 4.39
C GLU A 175 9.70 16.00 5.54
N GLN A 176 8.51 15.61 6.02
CA GLN A 176 7.84 16.28 7.14
C GLN A 176 8.27 15.74 8.51
N ARG A 177 8.60 14.45 8.57
CA ARG A 177 8.89 13.75 9.84
C ARG A 177 10.31 13.92 10.31
N MET A 178 11.29 13.88 9.41
CA MET A 178 12.69 13.95 9.80
C MET A 178 13.06 15.23 10.54
N PRO A 179 12.58 16.44 10.17
CA PRO A 179 12.86 17.66 10.96
C PRO A 179 12.33 17.62 12.41
N LEU A 180 11.24 16.86 12.63
CA LEU A 180 10.64 16.72 13.97
C LEU A 180 11.42 15.72 14.85
N LEU A 181 11.93 14.65 14.25
CA LEU A 181 12.67 13.60 14.96
C LEU A 181 14.15 13.94 15.13
N PHE A 182 14.73 14.67 14.17
CA PHE A 182 16.13 15.03 14.13
C PHE A 182 16.31 16.55 13.95
N PRO A 183 15.91 17.36 14.95
CA PRO A 183 15.86 18.81 14.81
C PRO A 183 17.21 19.51 14.63
N LYS A 184 18.33 18.81 14.88
CA LYS A 184 19.66 19.33 14.65
C LYS A 184 20.19 19.08 13.23
N ALA A 185 19.61 18.09 12.53
CA ALA A 185 20.08 17.68 11.21
C ALA A 185 19.48 18.54 10.10
N LYS A 186 20.13 18.52 8.94
CA LYS A 186 19.68 19.19 7.73
C LYS A 186 18.82 18.24 6.89
N ILE A 187 17.88 18.80 6.11
CA ILE A 187 17.02 18.04 5.21
C ILE A 187 17.30 18.47 3.77
N MET A 188 17.51 17.47 2.91
CA MET A 188 17.62 17.61 1.45
C MET A 188 16.47 16.86 0.79
N ALA A 189 15.45 17.56 0.33
CA ALA A 189 14.37 16.97 -0.42
C ALA A 189 14.78 16.76 -1.89
N VAL A 190 14.61 15.54 -2.40
CA VAL A 190 14.97 15.14 -3.77
C VAL A 190 13.69 14.88 -4.56
N ALA A 191 13.51 15.63 -5.63
CA ALA A 191 12.35 15.45 -6.53
C ALA A 191 12.52 14.19 -7.40
N GLY A 192 11.38 13.63 -7.84
CA GLY A 192 11.34 12.46 -8.71
C GLY A 192 10.91 11.18 -8.00
N GLN A 193 11.30 10.05 -8.56
CA GLN A 193 10.97 8.74 -7.98
C GLN A 193 11.78 8.47 -6.70
N GLN A 194 11.20 7.68 -5.80
CA GLN A 194 11.76 7.46 -4.46
C GLN A 194 13.22 7.00 -4.46
N ALA A 195 13.60 6.13 -5.37
CA ALA A 195 14.97 5.60 -5.46
C ALA A 195 16.03 6.70 -5.73
N MET A 196 15.65 7.83 -6.33
CA MET A 196 16.57 8.95 -6.61
C MET A 196 17.08 9.62 -5.33
N ALA A 197 16.34 9.52 -4.24
CA ALA A 197 16.75 10.11 -2.96
C ALA A 197 17.94 9.38 -2.29
N ALA A 198 18.27 8.17 -2.73
CA ALA A 198 19.46 7.45 -2.26
C ALA A 198 20.76 7.97 -2.91
N GLU A 199 20.68 8.58 -4.09
CA GLU A 199 21.84 9.00 -4.87
C GLU A 199 22.71 10.08 -4.20
N PRO A 200 22.16 11.11 -3.53
CA PRO A 200 22.98 12.05 -2.76
C PRO A 200 23.83 11.39 -1.67
N VAL A 201 23.34 10.30 -1.06
CA VAL A 201 24.12 9.56 -0.06
C VAL A 201 25.23 8.77 -0.73
N ARG A 202 24.93 8.06 -1.80
CA ARG A 202 25.92 7.31 -2.57
C ARG A 202 27.10 8.21 -3.03
N THR A 203 26.79 9.45 -3.43
CA THR A 203 27.79 10.43 -3.92
C THR A 203 28.40 11.32 -2.84
N GLY A 204 28.06 11.13 -1.57
CA GLY A 204 28.58 11.93 -0.46
C GLY A 204 28.00 13.35 -0.33
N ARG A 205 26.97 13.71 -1.10
CA ARG A 205 26.26 15.01 -0.99
C ARG A 205 25.29 15.07 0.18
N ALA A 206 24.82 13.93 0.66
CA ALA A 206 24.05 13.77 1.89
C ALA A 206 24.67 12.67 2.74
N THR A 207 24.34 12.65 4.03
CA THR A 207 24.88 11.68 4.99
C THR A 207 24.03 10.41 5.03
N VAL A 208 22.72 10.57 5.06
CA VAL A 208 21.77 9.47 5.32
C VAL A 208 20.55 9.58 4.41
N TYR A 209 20.11 8.45 3.89
CA TYR A 209 18.81 8.31 3.21
C TYR A 209 17.84 7.57 4.14
N VAL A 210 16.65 8.12 4.34
CA VAL A 210 15.59 7.47 5.13
C VAL A 210 14.43 7.08 4.23
N THR A 211 13.99 5.85 4.39
CA THR A 211 12.82 5.30 3.71
C THR A 211 12.17 4.21 4.59
N GLY A 212 11.08 3.61 4.11
CA GLY A 212 10.45 2.51 4.82
C GLY A 212 11.34 1.29 4.97
N ASP A 213 11.10 0.52 6.00
CA ASP A 213 11.90 -0.64 6.39
C ASP A 213 12.14 -1.64 5.24
N ALA A 214 11.07 -2.13 4.61
CA ALA A 214 11.18 -3.05 3.47
C ALA A 214 11.92 -2.41 2.27
N ASP A 215 11.65 -1.12 1.98
CA ASP A 215 12.33 -0.39 0.92
C ASP A 215 13.84 -0.24 1.18
N ALA A 216 14.20 0.04 2.43
CA ALA A 216 15.58 0.17 2.86
C ALA A 216 16.35 -1.15 2.75
N ILE A 217 15.73 -2.26 3.19
CA ILE A 217 16.30 -3.61 3.08
C ILE A 217 16.53 -3.97 1.62
N ALA A 218 15.52 -3.77 0.77
CA ALA A 218 15.64 -4.04 -0.66
C ALA A 218 16.74 -3.20 -1.33
N LEU A 219 16.82 -1.91 -1.00
CA LEU A 219 17.83 -1.02 -1.53
C LEU A 219 19.22 -1.44 -1.08
N ALA A 220 19.42 -1.70 0.20
CA ALA A 220 20.72 -2.09 0.75
C ALA A 220 21.22 -3.42 0.16
N LYS A 221 20.34 -4.41 -0.04
CA LYS A 221 20.69 -5.66 -0.71
C LYS A 221 21.18 -5.43 -2.14
N ARG A 222 20.44 -4.65 -2.93
CA ARG A 222 20.82 -4.33 -4.32
C ARG A 222 22.08 -3.48 -4.43
N ASN A 223 22.41 -2.73 -3.39
CA ASN A 223 23.52 -1.80 -3.33
C ASN A 223 24.55 -2.17 -2.25
N ALA A 224 24.71 -3.45 -1.99
CA ALA A 224 25.59 -3.97 -0.94
C ALA A 224 27.06 -3.50 -1.04
N ALA A 225 27.48 -3.00 -2.18
CA ALA A 225 28.80 -2.42 -2.35
C ALA A 225 29.02 -1.13 -1.53
N TRP A 226 27.97 -0.30 -1.37
CA TRP A 226 28.11 1.00 -0.70
C TRP A 226 27.13 1.23 0.46
N ALA A 227 25.94 0.61 0.43
CA ALA A 227 24.88 0.87 1.39
C ALA A 227 25.04 0.07 2.69
N HIS A 228 24.78 0.74 3.82
CA HIS A 228 24.72 0.14 5.15
C HIS A 228 23.48 0.66 5.88
N ILE A 229 22.69 -0.22 6.48
CA ILE A 229 21.52 0.15 7.29
C ILE A 229 21.98 0.35 8.73
N VAL A 230 21.68 1.50 9.30
CA VAL A 230 21.94 1.81 10.71
C VAL A 230 20.86 1.12 11.56
N ASP A 231 21.28 0.31 12.53
CA ASP A 231 20.39 -0.36 13.50
C ASP A 231 19.18 -1.06 12.86
N GLN A 232 19.46 -1.96 11.92
CA GLN A 232 18.44 -2.60 11.06
C GLN A 232 17.34 -3.33 11.85
N GLU A 233 17.65 -3.85 13.05
CA GLU A 233 16.71 -4.63 13.86
C GLU A 233 15.67 -3.74 14.57
N HIS A 234 15.91 -2.43 14.65
CA HIS A 234 15.05 -1.48 15.33
C HIS A 234 14.53 -0.38 14.40
N PRO A 235 13.61 -0.69 13.46
CA PRO A 235 12.96 0.34 12.65
C PRO A 235 12.28 1.38 13.52
N PHE A 236 12.53 2.66 13.24
CA PHE A 236 11.97 3.77 14.00
C PHE A 236 10.74 4.38 13.30
N ASP A 237 10.02 5.28 14.00
CA ASP A 237 8.87 6.03 13.48
C ASP A 237 7.82 5.12 12.80
N LYS A 238 7.39 4.06 13.50
CA LYS A 238 6.36 3.13 12.98
C LYS A 238 5.04 3.85 12.75
N ARG A 239 4.46 3.68 11.57
CA ARG A 239 3.25 4.36 11.12
C ARG A 239 2.32 3.44 10.32
N PRO A 240 1.00 3.74 10.33
CA PRO A 240 0.07 3.05 9.43
C PRO A 240 0.44 3.32 7.98
N ASN A 241 0.52 2.26 7.19
CA ASN A 241 0.65 2.31 5.75
C ASN A 241 -0.73 2.10 5.14
N THR A 242 -1.13 3.01 4.27
CA THR A 242 -2.51 3.18 3.82
C THR A 242 -2.56 3.41 2.31
N TRP A 243 -3.76 3.39 1.76
CA TRP A 243 -4.10 3.99 0.48
C TRP A 243 -4.76 5.36 0.67
N MET A 244 -4.83 6.15 -0.40
CA MET A 244 -5.53 7.45 -0.39
C MET A 244 -6.60 7.47 -1.48
N ILE A 245 -7.71 8.17 -1.19
CA ILE A 245 -8.80 8.42 -2.12
C ILE A 245 -9.16 9.91 -2.12
N ARG A 246 -9.98 10.34 -3.09
CA ARG A 246 -10.51 11.69 -3.13
C ARG A 246 -11.27 12.00 -1.84
N TYR A 247 -11.01 13.18 -1.28
CA TYR A 247 -11.69 13.68 -0.09
C TYR A 247 -13.20 13.75 -0.29
N GLY A 248 -13.95 13.24 0.71
CA GLY A 248 -15.40 13.35 0.78
C GLY A 248 -16.20 12.27 0.03
N ASP A 249 -15.56 11.27 -0.60
CA ASP A 249 -16.27 10.12 -1.17
C ASP A 249 -16.56 9.07 -0.08
N ALA A 250 -17.52 9.38 0.78
CA ALA A 250 -17.83 8.56 1.95
C ALA A 250 -18.32 7.13 1.60
N ALA A 251 -18.96 6.94 0.45
CA ALA A 251 -19.43 5.61 0.03
C ALA A 251 -18.24 4.72 -0.37
N TRP A 252 -17.32 5.26 -1.17
CA TRP A 252 -16.10 4.58 -1.58
C TRP A 252 -15.19 4.30 -0.38
N GLN A 253 -15.03 5.28 0.51
CA GLN A 253 -14.25 5.14 1.73
C GLN A 253 -14.76 4.01 2.63
N ARG A 254 -16.08 3.94 2.88
CA ARG A 254 -16.68 2.85 3.71
C ARG A 254 -16.49 1.48 3.08
N PHE A 255 -16.68 1.36 1.77
CA PHE A 255 -16.44 0.11 1.05
C PHE A 255 -14.98 -0.33 1.21
N LEU A 256 -14.03 0.54 0.87
CA LEU A 256 -12.62 0.23 0.96
C LEU A 256 -12.15 -0.03 2.39
N ALA A 257 -12.71 0.65 3.40
CA ALA A 257 -12.40 0.38 4.80
C ALA A 257 -12.83 -1.04 5.22
N ALA A 258 -14.01 -1.49 4.80
CA ALA A 258 -14.47 -2.85 5.04
C ALA A 258 -13.61 -3.88 4.29
N TRP A 259 -13.34 -3.63 3.01
CA TRP A 259 -12.50 -4.50 2.19
C TRP A 259 -11.07 -4.60 2.73
N SER A 260 -10.44 -3.48 3.09
CA SER A 260 -9.08 -3.47 3.64
C SER A 260 -8.99 -4.21 4.98
N SER A 261 -10.01 -4.06 5.84
CA SER A 261 -10.10 -4.82 7.09
C SER A 261 -10.17 -6.33 6.84
N TYR A 262 -10.99 -6.75 5.87
CA TYR A 262 -11.08 -8.15 5.47
C TYR A 262 -9.74 -8.70 4.96
N ILE A 263 -9.08 -7.99 4.04
CA ILE A 263 -7.79 -8.39 3.45
C ILE A 263 -6.69 -8.50 4.51
N VAL A 264 -6.66 -7.59 5.49
CA VAL A 264 -5.68 -7.65 6.58
C VAL A 264 -5.96 -8.83 7.52
N VAL A 265 -7.21 -9.04 7.92
CA VAL A 265 -7.59 -10.10 8.87
C VAL A 265 -7.39 -11.50 8.27
N ASN A 266 -7.65 -11.68 6.98
CA ASN A 266 -7.42 -12.98 6.32
C ASN A 266 -5.93 -13.27 6.00
N GLY A 267 -5.02 -12.34 6.32
CA GLY A 267 -3.57 -12.52 6.16
C GLY A 267 -3.03 -12.31 4.76
N GLU A 268 -3.84 -11.79 3.82
CA GLU A 268 -3.41 -11.61 2.43
C GLU A 268 -2.24 -10.63 2.32
N VAL A 269 -2.28 -9.52 3.07
CA VAL A 269 -1.18 -8.55 3.07
C VAL A 269 0.11 -9.17 3.60
N GLN A 270 0.02 -9.97 4.68
CA GLN A 270 1.17 -10.68 5.24
C GLN A 270 1.73 -11.69 4.25
N ARG A 271 0.88 -12.48 3.59
CA ARG A 271 1.29 -13.47 2.58
C ARG A 271 2.05 -12.81 1.42
N LEU A 272 1.56 -11.68 0.93
CA LEU A 272 2.24 -10.91 -0.12
C LEU A 272 3.55 -10.31 0.38
N TYR A 273 3.58 -9.78 1.59
CA TYR A 273 4.81 -9.26 2.20
C TYR A 273 5.88 -10.35 2.27
N ASP A 274 5.56 -11.53 2.79
CA ASP A 274 6.48 -12.65 2.91
C ASP A 274 6.99 -13.12 1.54
N LYS A 275 6.09 -13.20 0.53
CA LYS A 275 6.44 -13.51 -0.86
C LYS A 275 7.51 -12.56 -1.36
N TYR A 276 7.23 -11.27 -1.38
CA TYR A 276 8.14 -10.27 -1.96
C TYR A 276 9.44 -10.09 -1.16
N MET A 277 9.40 -10.25 0.17
CA MET A 277 10.61 -10.19 0.98
C MET A 277 11.50 -11.41 0.78
N SER A 278 10.94 -12.60 0.54
CA SER A 278 11.71 -13.80 0.21
C SER A 278 12.41 -13.70 -1.16
N GLU A 279 11.77 -13.04 -2.13
CA GLU A 279 12.34 -12.83 -3.47
C GLU A 279 13.52 -11.83 -3.47
N LEU A 280 13.68 -11.06 -2.41
CA LEU A 280 14.87 -10.21 -2.23
C LEU A 280 16.15 -11.01 -1.93
N GLY A 281 16.03 -12.25 -1.58
CA GLY A 281 16.90 -13.38 -1.37
C GLY A 281 18.36 -13.26 -1.13
#